data_ee61dfdeb9c2cb609b12fd3c3917ea97
#
_entry.id   ee61dfdeb9c2cb609b12fd3c3917ea97
#
_cell.length_a   1.000
_cell.length_b   1.000
_cell.length_c   1.000
_cell.angle_alpha   90.00
_cell.angle_beta   90.00
_cell.angle_gamma   90.00
#
_symmetry.space_group_name_H-M   'P 1'
#
loop_
_entity.id
_entity.type
_entity.pdbx_description
1 polymer ?
#
loop_
_entity_poly.entity_id
_entity_poly.type
_entity_poly.pdbx_seq_one_letter_code
_entity_poly.pdbx_strand_id
1 'polypeptide(L)'
;MKLTGQTSFYRLIKKALNNYDKNDIVLRNSSKLGHPNKEIEYVRPNNEEEKNFLEIMVNFMGLYGSSSQLPSYMLDKFSRSDNENWKLFFDFFNNYLLWIFFESVSMQNYPKSFKKDFSDRISTILFNILGIDDKEVARSYLPFAPLLLSLRRPKLQIQRVLEYNFNLKNKLFILENIPHQVVIDPKQRSRLGKLNNRLSKNFILGKKALDYQSKMAIYIKGINYDEAIKYFPKGQKYDKLKQSVIFLTNNEFAVDLYINIKYSPKMNLKLGDDSHSKLGYGSIIGKDKKGSYLMFFRLYS
;
A
#
# COMPACT_ATOMS: atom_id res chain seq x y z
N MET A 1 -9.19 -36.08 2.43
CA MET A 1 -8.01 -35.20 2.64
C MET A 1 -7.17 -35.81 3.77
N LYS A 2 -5.92 -36.26 3.53
CA LYS A 2 -5.09 -36.81 4.61
C LYS A 2 -4.67 -35.68 5.56
N LEU A 3 -5.12 -35.75 6.81
CA LEU A 3 -4.65 -34.90 7.89
C LEU A 3 -3.23 -35.34 8.25
N THR A 4 -2.22 -34.64 7.75
CA THR A 4 -0.86 -34.77 8.27
C THR A 4 -0.82 -34.16 9.66
N GLY A 5 -0.34 -34.88 10.66
CA GLY A 5 -0.40 -34.58 12.09
C GLY A 5 -0.07 -33.12 12.40
N GLN A 6 -0.84 -32.52 13.33
CA GLN A 6 -0.78 -31.13 13.81
C GLN A 6 -1.23 -30.03 12.81
N THR A 7 -2.30 -30.25 12.10
CA THR A 7 -2.93 -29.15 11.36
C THR A 7 -3.71 -28.27 12.33
N SER A 8 -3.32 -27.01 12.50
CA SER A 8 -4.08 -26.03 13.30
C SER A 8 -5.47 -25.83 12.70
N PHE A 9 -6.48 -25.72 13.54
CA PHE A 9 -7.88 -25.43 13.18
C PHE A 9 -7.99 -24.25 12.19
N TYR A 10 -7.30 -23.16 12.48
CA TYR A 10 -7.30 -21.99 11.63
C TYR A 10 -6.83 -22.25 10.19
N ARG A 11 -5.71 -22.98 10.05
CA ARG A 11 -5.14 -23.34 8.72
C ARG A 11 -6.07 -24.25 7.94
N LEU A 12 -6.74 -25.16 8.64
CA LEU A 12 -7.67 -26.10 8.00
C LEU A 12 -8.89 -25.36 7.46
N ILE A 13 -9.52 -24.51 8.27
CA ILE A 13 -10.70 -23.73 7.84
C ILE A 13 -10.33 -22.81 6.68
N LYS A 14 -9.19 -22.11 6.75
CA LYS A 14 -8.74 -21.27 5.63
C LYS A 14 -8.55 -22.07 4.33
N LYS A 15 -8.06 -23.30 4.42
CA LYS A 15 -7.92 -24.20 3.27
C LYS A 15 -9.27 -24.72 2.79
N ALA A 16 -10.20 -25.02 3.70
CA ALA A 16 -11.55 -25.44 3.37
C ALA A 16 -12.33 -24.33 2.64
N LEU A 17 -12.23 -23.08 3.08
CA LEU A 17 -12.84 -21.89 2.45
C LEU A 17 -12.33 -21.60 1.02
N ASN A 18 -11.23 -22.21 0.58
CA ASN A 18 -10.80 -22.09 -0.81
C ASN A 18 -11.61 -23.02 -1.75
N ASN A 19 -12.24 -24.08 -1.22
CA ASN A 19 -12.91 -25.12 -1.99
C ASN A 19 -14.41 -25.21 -1.69
N TYR A 20 -14.87 -24.71 -0.56
CA TYR A 20 -16.25 -24.77 -0.09
C TYR A 20 -16.71 -23.39 0.36
N ASP A 21 -17.98 -23.07 0.17
CA ASP A 21 -18.56 -21.88 0.72
C ASP A 21 -18.73 -22.02 2.26
N LYS A 22 -18.78 -20.89 2.96
CA LYS A 22 -18.93 -20.87 4.42
C LYS A 22 -20.16 -21.67 4.90
N ASN A 23 -21.24 -21.65 4.14
CA ASN A 23 -22.50 -22.31 4.48
C ASN A 23 -22.44 -23.84 4.29
N ASP A 24 -21.48 -24.32 3.49
CA ASP A 24 -21.26 -25.74 3.21
C ASP A 24 -20.23 -26.37 4.16
N ILE A 25 -19.75 -25.64 5.14
CA ILE A 25 -18.82 -26.13 6.16
C ILE A 25 -19.55 -26.20 7.50
N VAL A 26 -19.74 -27.42 8.01
CA VAL A 26 -20.37 -27.69 9.30
C VAL A 26 -19.29 -27.98 10.34
N LEU A 27 -19.24 -27.18 11.40
CA LEU A 27 -18.33 -27.33 12.52
C LEU A 27 -19.05 -27.98 13.68
N ARG A 28 -18.53 -29.11 14.17
CA ARG A 28 -19.07 -29.82 15.33
C ARG A 28 -18.02 -30.01 16.39
N ASN A 29 -18.46 -30.23 17.62
CA ASN A 29 -17.57 -30.53 18.74
C ASN A 29 -17.60 -32.01 19.09
N SER A 30 -16.46 -32.55 19.53
CA SER A 30 -16.35 -33.93 19.99
C SER A 30 -16.98 -34.09 21.35
N SER A 31 -17.79 -35.17 21.54
CA SER A 31 -18.38 -35.51 22.84
C SER A 31 -17.46 -36.28 23.76
N LYS A 32 -16.19 -36.52 23.36
CA LYS A 32 -15.22 -37.23 24.17
C LYS A 32 -14.77 -36.40 25.37
N LEU A 33 -14.76 -37.02 26.55
CA LEU A 33 -14.38 -36.37 27.82
C LEU A 33 -12.88 -36.45 28.11
N GLY A 34 -12.13 -37.29 27.39
CA GLY A 34 -10.67 -37.41 27.55
C GLY A 34 -9.91 -36.18 27.02
N HIS A 35 -8.70 -35.97 27.53
CA HIS A 35 -7.84 -34.87 27.08
C HIS A 35 -7.39 -35.10 25.63
N PRO A 36 -7.74 -34.21 24.69
CA PRO A 36 -7.42 -34.41 23.27
C PRO A 36 -5.98 -34.02 22.97
N ASN A 37 -5.29 -34.85 22.23
CA ASN A 37 -3.92 -34.56 21.73
C ASN A 37 -3.92 -33.69 20.46
N LYS A 38 -5.06 -33.47 19.83
CA LYS A 38 -5.20 -32.73 18.56
C LYS A 38 -6.39 -31.79 18.62
N GLU A 39 -6.27 -30.64 17.97
CA GLU A 39 -7.38 -29.66 17.85
C GLU A 39 -8.53 -30.20 16.99
N ILE A 40 -8.23 -31.03 15.97
CA ILE A 40 -9.18 -31.56 15.00
C ILE A 40 -9.22 -33.06 15.15
N GLU A 41 -10.41 -33.62 15.33
CA GLU A 41 -10.62 -35.04 15.41
C GLU A 41 -10.68 -35.69 14.02
N TYR A 42 -11.59 -35.21 13.17
CA TYR A 42 -11.67 -35.64 11.78
C TYR A 42 -12.24 -34.57 10.86
N VAL A 43 -12.05 -34.79 9.57
CA VAL A 43 -12.62 -34.01 8.48
C VAL A 43 -13.25 -34.99 7.48
N ARG A 44 -14.55 -34.91 7.29
CA ARG A 44 -15.29 -35.77 6.37
C ARG A 44 -16.00 -34.93 5.32
N PRO A 45 -15.73 -35.11 4.03
CA PRO A 45 -16.63 -34.63 2.99
C PRO A 45 -17.87 -35.54 2.99
N ASN A 46 -19.03 -34.97 3.13
CA ASN A 46 -20.29 -35.67 3.00
C ASN A 46 -20.89 -35.36 1.62
N ASN A 47 -20.97 -36.39 0.77
CA ASN A 47 -21.54 -36.29 -0.55
C ASN A 47 -22.93 -36.97 -0.48
N GLU A 48 -23.89 -36.32 0.15
CA GLU A 48 -25.30 -36.72 0.01
C GLU A 48 -25.81 -36.17 -1.30
N GLU A 49 -26.75 -36.92 -1.93
CA GLU A 49 -27.15 -36.78 -3.32
C GLU A 49 -27.55 -35.38 -3.81
N GLU A 50 -27.77 -34.41 -2.89
CA GLU A 50 -28.15 -33.03 -3.22
C GLU A 50 -27.18 -31.94 -2.79
N LYS A 51 -26.25 -32.16 -1.84
CA LYS A 51 -25.33 -31.14 -1.34
C LYS A 51 -23.98 -31.70 -0.88
N ASN A 52 -22.94 -31.20 -1.45
CA ASN A 52 -21.56 -31.45 -0.99
C ASN A 52 -21.24 -30.53 0.21
N PHE A 53 -21.25 -31.04 1.43
CA PHE A 53 -20.81 -30.29 2.59
C PHE A 53 -19.59 -30.94 3.27
N LEU A 54 -18.81 -30.11 3.95
CA LEU A 54 -17.63 -30.53 4.70
C LEU A 54 -17.91 -30.52 6.18
N GLU A 55 -17.89 -31.69 6.82
CA GLU A 55 -18.00 -31.81 8.26
C GLU A 55 -16.61 -31.79 8.91
N ILE A 56 -16.39 -30.91 9.88
CA ILE A 56 -15.17 -30.79 10.66
C ILE A 56 -15.50 -30.96 12.14
N MET A 57 -14.97 -32.01 12.77
CA MET A 57 -15.10 -32.22 14.20
C MET A 57 -13.86 -31.72 14.93
N VAL A 58 -14.09 -30.83 15.92
CA VAL A 58 -13.03 -30.22 16.72
C VAL A 58 -13.07 -30.70 18.17
N ASN A 59 -11.94 -30.64 18.85
CA ASN A 59 -11.78 -31.11 20.22
C ASN A 59 -11.62 -29.99 21.26
N PHE A 60 -11.93 -28.75 20.88
CA PHE A 60 -11.79 -27.59 21.76
C PHE A 60 -13.02 -26.69 21.64
N MET A 61 -13.24 -25.84 22.65
CA MET A 61 -14.21 -24.76 22.65
C MET A 61 -15.61 -25.18 22.17
N GLY A 62 -16.34 -25.90 22.99
CA GLY A 62 -17.70 -26.27 22.68
C GLY A 62 -18.58 -26.30 23.91
N LEU A 63 -19.88 -26.32 23.71
CA LEU A 63 -20.88 -26.42 24.80
C LEU A 63 -20.84 -27.79 25.46
N TYR A 64 -20.33 -28.83 24.80
CA TYR A 64 -20.08 -30.15 25.36
C TYR A 64 -18.68 -30.65 24.99
N GLY A 65 -18.20 -31.71 25.63
CA GLY A 65 -16.85 -32.26 25.42
C GLY A 65 -15.89 -31.92 26.57
N SER A 66 -14.59 -32.14 26.35
CA SER A 66 -13.56 -32.02 27.38
C SER A 66 -13.37 -30.62 27.96
N SER A 67 -13.72 -29.57 27.24
CA SER A 67 -13.58 -28.17 27.67
C SER A 67 -14.92 -27.50 28.06
N SER A 68 -15.97 -28.29 28.20
CA SER A 68 -17.30 -27.79 28.50
C SER A 68 -17.45 -27.35 29.95
N GLN A 69 -18.29 -26.34 30.17
CA GLN A 69 -18.69 -25.87 31.50
C GLN A 69 -20.01 -26.50 32.00
N LEU A 70 -20.60 -27.42 31.22
CA LEU A 70 -21.81 -28.13 31.62
C LEU A 70 -21.56 -29.06 32.82
N PRO A 71 -22.58 -29.32 33.65
CA PRO A 71 -22.48 -30.28 34.75
C PRO A 71 -22.08 -31.67 34.27
N SER A 72 -21.26 -32.37 35.03
CA SER A 72 -20.67 -33.67 34.67
C SER A 72 -21.68 -34.74 34.27
N TYR A 73 -22.87 -34.75 34.91
CA TYR A 73 -23.94 -35.69 34.54
C TYR A 73 -24.49 -35.48 33.14
N MET A 74 -24.51 -34.23 32.65
CA MET A 74 -24.92 -33.93 31.28
C MET A 74 -23.83 -34.36 30.29
N LEU A 75 -22.58 -34.08 30.62
CA LEU A 75 -21.45 -34.48 29.78
C LEU A 75 -21.35 -36.00 29.64
N ASP A 76 -21.60 -36.73 30.71
CA ASP A 76 -21.65 -38.20 30.70
C ASP A 76 -22.76 -38.71 29.76
N LYS A 77 -23.96 -38.12 29.82
CA LYS A 77 -25.04 -38.42 28.86
C LYS A 77 -24.67 -38.15 27.40
N PHE A 78 -23.99 -37.05 27.11
CA PHE A 78 -23.52 -36.74 25.76
C PHE A 78 -22.42 -37.71 25.29
N SER A 79 -21.56 -38.15 26.19
CA SER A 79 -20.48 -39.09 25.88
C SER A 79 -21.00 -40.48 25.54
N ARG A 80 -22.07 -40.95 26.19
CA ARG A 80 -22.65 -42.29 26.04
C ARG A 80 -23.58 -42.46 24.83
N SER A 81 -23.67 -41.47 23.94
CA SER A 81 -24.45 -41.49 22.69
C SER A 81 -25.98 -41.63 22.77
N ASP A 82 -26.58 -41.68 23.95
CA ASP A 82 -28.02 -41.96 24.14
C ASP A 82 -28.97 -40.84 23.69
N ASN A 83 -28.45 -39.65 23.28
CA ASN A 83 -29.26 -38.49 22.93
C ASN A 83 -28.72 -37.74 21.71
N GLU A 84 -28.86 -38.33 20.53
CA GLU A 84 -28.45 -37.66 19.26
C GLU A 84 -29.15 -36.32 19.00
N ASN A 85 -30.44 -36.22 19.35
CA ASN A 85 -31.22 -34.99 19.18
C ASN A 85 -30.69 -33.82 20.01
N TRP A 86 -30.22 -34.06 21.24
CA TRP A 86 -29.59 -33.04 22.05
C TRP A 86 -28.22 -32.63 21.49
N LYS A 87 -27.45 -33.57 20.96
CA LYS A 87 -26.17 -33.25 20.31
C LYS A 87 -26.41 -32.34 19.11
N LEU A 88 -27.39 -32.66 18.27
CA LEU A 88 -27.75 -31.83 17.11
C LEU A 88 -28.14 -30.41 17.51
N PHE A 89 -28.92 -30.29 18.60
CA PHE A 89 -29.32 -28.98 19.11
C PHE A 89 -28.11 -28.17 19.59
N PHE A 90 -27.19 -28.77 20.33
CA PHE A 90 -25.98 -28.09 20.79
C PHE A 90 -25.00 -27.86 19.67
N ASP A 91 -24.93 -28.70 18.62
CA ASP A 91 -24.07 -28.54 17.45
C ASP A 91 -24.45 -27.29 16.65
N PHE A 92 -25.74 -26.96 16.60
CA PHE A 92 -26.15 -25.70 15.99
C PHE A 92 -25.45 -24.48 16.64
N PHE A 93 -25.41 -24.42 17.97
CA PHE A 93 -24.73 -23.35 18.70
C PHE A 93 -23.21 -23.48 18.60
N ASN A 94 -22.65 -24.69 18.68
CA ASN A 94 -21.23 -24.94 18.53
C ASN A 94 -20.70 -24.47 17.17
N ASN A 95 -21.46 -24.70 16.09
CA ASN A 95 -21.11 -24.21 14.78
C ASN A 95 -20.93 -22.67 14.77
N TYR A 96 -21.88 -21.92 15.32
CA TYR A 96 -21.76 -20.46 15.43
C TYR A 96 -20.60 -20.02 16.31
N LEU A 97 -20.40 -20.65 17.46
CA LEU A 97 -19.30 -20.32 18.37
C LEU A 97 -17.93 -20.53 17.70
N LEU A 98 -17.74 -21.62 16.99
CA LEU A 98 -16.50 -21.93 16.29
C LEU A 98 -16.24 -20.97 15.12
N TRP A 99 -17.29 -20.56 14.41
CA TRP A 99 -17.15 -19.51 13.38
C TRP A 99 -16.80 -18.15 13.97
N ILE A 100 -17.45 -17.73 15.06
CA ILE A 100 -17.11 -16.49 15.77
C ILE A 100 -15.68 -16.53 16.27
N PHE A 101 -15.23 -17.65 16.81
CA PHE A 101 -13.85 -17.84 17.24
C PHE A 101 -12.87 -17.70 16.06
N PHE A 102 -13.15 -18.36 14.95
CA PHE A 102 -12.33 -18.24 13.74
C PHE A 102 -12.24 -16.80 13.25
N GLU A 103 -13.35 -16.09 13.18
CA GLU A 103 -13.40 -14.69 12.75
C GLU A 103 -12.65 -13.78 13.73
N SER A 104 -12.84 -13.96 15.05
CA SER A 104 -12.16 -13.20 16.09
C SER A 104 -10.63 -13.34 16.00
N VAL A 105 -10.14 -14.57 15.90
CA VAL A 105 -8.69 -14.83 15.72
C VAL A 105 -8.18 -14.27 14.39
N SER A 106 -9.02 -14.29 13.36
CA SER A 106 -8.71 -13.71 12.04
C SER A 106 -8.55 -12.20 12.10
N MET A 107 -9.46 -11.52 12.82
CA MET A 107 -9.46 -10.06 12.98
C MET A 107 -8.25 -9.56 13.77
N GLN A 108 -7.79 -10.29 14.78
CA GLN A 108 -6.65 -9.89 15.60
C GLN A 108 -5.31 -9.98 14.89
N ASN A 109 -5.21 -10.78 13.83
CA ASN A 109 -3.98 -11.04 13.10
C ASN A 109 -4.06 -10.57 11.65
N TYR A 110 -3.60 -9.36 11.35
CA TYR A 110 -3.59 -8.81 9.99
C TYR A 110 -3.02 -9.76 8.93
N PRO A 111 -1.87 -10.45 9.13
CA PRO A 111 -1.37 -11.41 8.14
C PRO A 111 -2.31 -12.58 7.87
N LYS A 112 -3.20 -12.92 8.81
CA LYS A 112 -4.18 -14.00 8.65
C LYS A 112 -5.42 -13.55 7.90
N SER A 113 -5.88 -12.31 8.12
CA SER A 113 -7.05 -11.72 7.45
C SER A 113 -6.73 -11.11 6.09
N PHE A 114 -5.44 -10.92 5.78
CA PHE A 114 -4.97 -10.28 4.57
C PHE A 114 -5.43 -11.00 3.30
N LYS A 115 -6.05 -10.26 2.38
CA LYS A 115 -6.40 -10.68 1.04
C LYS A 115 -5.50 -10.02 0.00
N LYS A 116 -5.13 -10.77 -1.03
CA LYS A 116 -4.21 -10.26 -2.07
C LYS A 116 -4.77 -9.06 -2.85
N ASP A 117 -6.08 -8.92 -2.93
CA ASP A 117 -6.81 -7.82 -3.57
C ASP A 117 -7.04 -6.62 -2.64
N PHE A 118 -6.49 -6.66 -1.42
CA PHE A 118 -6.67 -5.61 -0.40
C PHE A 118 -8.14 -5.30 -0.06
N SER A 119 -9.03 -6.27 -0.21
CA SER A 119 -10.45 -6.12 0.15
C SER A 119 -10.72 -6.42 1.63
N ASP A 120 -9.71 -6.74 2.40
CA ASP A 120 -9.81 -6.95 3.83
C ASP A 120 -10.01 -5.62 4.58
N ARG A 121 -10.75 -5.69 5.71
CA ARG A 121 -11.14 -4.53 6.50
C ARG A 121 -9.95 -3.68 6.97
N ILE A 122 -8.85 -4.32 7.38
CA ILE A 122 -7.68 -3.61 7.90
C ILE A 122 -6.96 -2.86 6.78
N SER A 123 -6.75 -3.49 5.60
CA SER A 123 -6.17 -2.82 4.43
C SER A 123 -7.03 -1.63 4.00
N THR A 124 -8.35 -1.79 3.95
CA THR A 124 -9.27 -0.71 3.60
C THR A 124 -9.16 0.46 4.58
N ILE A 125 -9.12 0.20 5.90
CA ILE A 125 -8.94 1.24 6.91
C ILE A 125 -7.59 1.94 6.72
N LEU A 126 -6.51 1.20 6.50
CA LEU A 126 -5.18 1.77 6.29
C LEU A 126 -5.12 2.66 5.05
N PHE A 127 -5.75 2.25 3.95
CA PHE A 127 -5.79 3.06 2.73
C PHE A 127 -6.64 4.33 2.89
N ASN A 128 -7.78 4.23 3.56
CA ASN A 128 -8.61 5.39 3.87
C ASN A 128 -7.87 6.40 4.76
N ILE A 129 -7.10 5.92 5.75
CA ILE A 129 -6.26 6.79 6.59
C ILE A 129 -5.16 7.47 5.77
N LEU A 130 -4.59 6.78 4.76
CA LEU A 130 -3.60 7.37 3.85
C LEU A 130 -4.21 8.37 2.86
N GLY A 131 -5.53 8.37 2.67
CA GLY A 131 -6.22 9.24 1.72
C GLY A 131 -5.92 8.90 0.26
N ILE A 132 -5.68 7.61 -0.04
CA ILE A 132 -5.36 7.13 -1.39
C ILE A 132 -6.46 6.18 -1.84
N ASP A 133 -7.21 6.57 -2.87
CA ASP A 133 -8.31 5.76 -3.41
C ASP A 133 -7.82 4.60 -4.27
N ASP A 134 -6.72 4.79 -5.00
CA ASP A 134 -6.13 3.75 -5.84
C ASP A 134 -5.32 2.75 -5.00
N LYS A 135 -5.80 1.50 -4.96
CA LYS A 135 -5.18 0.41 -4.19
C LYS A 135 -3.76 0.05 -4.64
N GLU A 136 -3.46 0.14 -5.93
CA GLU A 136 -2.11 -0.13 -6.43
C GLU A 136 -1.13 0.95 -6.02
N VAL A 137 -1.56 2.21 -6.10
CA VAL A 137 -0.78 3.36 -5.64
C VAL A 137 -0.60 3.27 -4.13
N ALA A 138 -1.67 3.03 -3.37
CA ALA A 138 -1.65 2.89 -1.92
C ALA A 138 -0.67 1.81 -1.45
N ARG A 139 -0.59 0.68 -2.17
CA ARG A 139 0.38 -0.39 -1.88
C ARG A 139 1.82 0.10 -1.89
N SER A 140 2.19 0.96 -2.83
CA SER A 140 3.55 1.49 -2.94
C SER A 140 3.92 2.43 -1.79
N TYR A 141 2.92 3.06 -1.17
CA TYR A 141 3.10 3.99 -0.06
C TYR A 141 2.90 3.37 1.32
N LEU A 142 2.31 2.18 1.41
CA LEU A 142 2.03 1.52 2.69
C LEU A 142 3.26 1.36 3.61
N PRO A 143 4.47 1.00 3.11
CA PRO A 143 5.67 0.94 3.95
C PRO A 143 6.06 2.29 4.58
N PHE A 144 5.56 3.39 4.03
CA PHE A 144 5.82 4.76 4.45
C PHE A 144 4.63 5.41 5.15
N ALA A 145 3.64 4.63 5.57
CA ALA A 145 2.44 5.13 6.24
C ALA A 145 2.75 6.07 7.42
N PRO A 146 3.71 5.80 8.32
CA PRO A 146 4.04 6.72 9.42
C PRO A 146 4.49 8.10 8.94
N LEU A 147 5.17 8.17 7.79
CA LEU A 147 5.57 9.44 7.17
C LEU A 147 4.37 10.21 6.65
N LEU A 148 3.47 9.52 5.94
CA LEU A 148 2.30 10.14 5.31
C LEU A 148 1.30 10.67 6.33
N LEU A 149 1.21 10.00 7.49
CA LEU A 149 0.37 10.42 8.62
C LEU A 149 0.97 11.60 9.40
N SER A 150 2.28 11.84 9.25
CA SER A 150 2.94 12.98 9.89
C SER A 150 2.63 14.28 9.16
N LEU A 151 2.33 15.33 9.92
CA LEU A 151 2.18 16.68 9.37
C LEU A 151 3.51 17.23 8.82
N ARG A 152 4.63 16.76 9.36
CA ARG A 152 5.97 17.17 8.91
C ARG A 152 6.56 16.08 8.04
N ARG A 153 6.88 16.42 6.80
CA ARG A 153 7.49 15.53 5.82
C ARG A 153 8.91 16.00 5.51
N PRO A 154 9.92 15.55 6.27
CA PRO A 154 11.29 15.99 6.07
C PRO A 154 11.83 15.47 4.73
N LYS A 155 12.68 16.28 4.10
CA LYS A 155 13.34 16.03 2.82
C LYS A 155 13.88 14.61 2.64
N LEU A 156 14.63 14.11 3.64
CA LEU A 156 15.24 12.78 3.58
C LEU A 156 14.21 11.65 3.45
N GLN A 157 13.05 11.83 4.06
CA GLN A 157 12.00 10.83 4.01
C GLN A 157 11.27 10.87 2.66
N ILE A 158 10.96 12.07 2.14
CA ILE A 158 10.41 12.22 0.78
C ILE A 158 11.36 11.61 -0.24
N GLN A 159 12.66 11.88 -0.11
CA GLN A 159 13.69 11.32 -0.97
C GLN A 159 13.67 9.77 -0.94
N ARG A 160 13.60 9.15 0.25
CA ARG A 160 13.55 7.68 0.39
C ARG A 160 12.30 7.07 -0.24
N VAL A 161 11.14 7.71 -0.09
CA VAL A 161 9.90 7.26 -0.73
C VAL A 161 10.03 7.26 -2.25
N LEU A 162 10.55 8.35 -2.81
CA LEU A 162 10.76 8.47 -4.26
C LEU A 162 11.83 7.48 -4.76
N GLU A 163 12.93 7.32 -4.04
CA GLU A 163 13.97 6.33 -4.36
C GLU A 163 13.40 4.90 -4.41
N TYR A 164 12.54 4.55 -3.46
CA TYR A 164 11.92 3.24 -3.39
C TYR A 164 10.92 3.02 -4.53
N ASN A 165 9.99 3.96 -4.73
CA ASN A 165 8.92 3.81 -5.72
C ASN A 165 9.43 3.81 -7.17
N PHE A 166 10.52 4.52 -7.44
CA PHE A 166 11.10 4.62 -8.79
C PHE A 166 12.34 3.75 -9.00
N ASN A 167 12.76 2.94 -8.00
CA ASN A 167 13.98 2.13 -8.02
C ASN A 167 15.26 2.95 -8.32
N LEU A 168 15.35 4.17 -7.73
CA LEU A 168 16.47 5.10 -7.91
C LEU A 168 17.36 5.17 -6.68
N LYS A 169 17.62 4.04 -6.02
CA LYS A 169 18.43 3.98 -4.79
C LYS A 169 19.77 4.68 -4.97
N ASN A 170 20.06 5.65 -4.09
CA ASN A 170 21.27 6.49 -4.09
C ASN A 170 21.50 7.29 -5.40
N LYS A 171 20.46 7.46 -6.22
CA LYS A 171 20.56 8.26 -7.45
C LYS A 171 19.65 9.48 -7.44
N LEU A 172 18.69 9.54 -6.53
CA LEU A 172 17.73 10.63 -6.41
C LEU A 172 18.11 11.51 -5.22
N PHE A 173 18.19 12.82 -5.45
CA PHE A 173 18.49 13.83 -4.43
C PHE A 173 17.47 14.96 -4.52
N ILE A 174 17.10 15.52 -3.38
CA ILE A 174 16.24 16.69 -3.32
C ILE A 174 17.11 17.89 -2.91
N LEU A 175 17.01 18.95 -3.67
CA LEU A 175 17.62 20.25 -3.37
C LEU A 175 16.54 21.22 -2.95
N GLU A 176 16.68 21.79 -1.76
CA GLU A 176 15.76 22.77 -1.20
C GLU A 176 16.30 24.19 -1.40
N ASN A 177 15.45 25.18 -1.15
CA ASN A 177 15.80 26.59 -1.12
C ASN A 177 16.40 27.11 -2.44
N ILE A 178 15.79 26.72 -3.57
CA ILE A 178 16.25 27.17 -4.87
C ILE A 178 15.76 28.58 -5.13
N PRO A 179 16.67 29.57 -5.33
CA PRO A 179 16.28 30.94 -5.60
C PRO A 179 15.48 31.03 -6.91
N HIS A 180 14.34 31.66 -6.86
CA HIS A 180 13.55 31.96 -8.04
C HIS A 180 12.87 33.30 -7.95
N GLN A 181 12.54 33.87 -9.10
CA GLN A 181 11.89 35.17 -9.16
C GLN A 181 10.37 35.00 -9.19
N VAL A 182 9.70 35.54 -8.18
CA VAL A 182 8.23 35.62 -8.11
C VAL A 182 7.77 37.00 -8.57
N VAL A 183 6.79 37.05 -9.43
CA VAL A 183 6.20 38.29 -9.89
C VAL A 183 5.26 38.84 -8.84
N ILE A 184 5.51 40.08 -8.41
CA ILE A 184 4.69 40.78 -7.42
C ILE A 184 3.41 41.28 -8.12
N ASP A 185 2.24 40.99 -7.52
CA ASP A 185 0.95 41.46 -8.04
C ASP A 185 0.98 43.00 -8.19
N PRO A 186 0.48 43.56 -9.32
CA PRO A 186 0.34 45.00 -9.50
C PRO A 186 -0.39 45.74 -8.38
N LYS A 187 -1.32 45.07 -7.68
CA LYS A 187 -2.02 45.59 -6.51
C LYS A 187 -1.18 45.76 -5.26
N GLN A 188 -0.13 44.95 -5.15
CA GLN A 188 0.79 44.99 -4.01
C GLN A 188 1.95 45.98 -4.19
N ARG A 189 2.20 46.43 -5.43
CA ARG A 189 3.31 47.34 -5.75
C ARG A 189 2.97 48.76 -5.26
N SER A 190 3.99 49.44 -4.75
CA SER A 190 3.87 50.83 -4.36
C SER A 190 3.64 51.75 -5.56
N ARG A 191 2.67 52.64 -5.43
CA ARG A 191 2.41 53.73 -6.37
C ARG A 191 2.40 55.04 -5.64
N LEU A 192 3.35 55.91 -5.96
CA LEU A 192 3.53 57.18 -5.30
C LEU A 192 2.21 58.00 -5.26
N GLY A 193 1.79 58.41 -4.08
CA GLY A 193 0.58 59.17 -3.88
C GLY A 193 -0.76 58.44 -4.05
N LYS A 194 -0.73 57.12 -4.40
CA LYS A 194 -1.96 56.36 -4.68
C LYS A 194 -2.14 55.11 -3.81
N LEU A 195 -1.16 54.23 -3.76
CA LEU A 195 -1.33 52.92 -3.14
C LEU A 195 0.01 52.44 -2.54
N ASN A 196 -0.03 51.75 -1.37
CA ASN A 196 1.10 51.10 -0.75
C ASN A 196 2.33 52.03 -0.57
N ASN A 197 2.10 53.26 -0.13
CA ASN A 197 3.12 54.31 -0.06
C ASN A 197 3.72 54.51 1.37
N ARG A 198 3.38 53.66 2.36
CA ARG A 198 3.87 53.78 3.73
C ARG A 198 5.10 52.94 3.94
N LEU A 199 6.24 53.59 4.17
CA LEU A 199 7.49 52.93 4.52
C LEU A 199 7.33 52.10 5.80
N SER A 200 7.95 50.92 5.87
CA SER A 200 7.87 49.94 6.97
C SER A 200 6.49 49.28 7.19
N LYS A 201 5.47 49.59 6.40
CA LYS A 201 4.14 48.93 6.50
C LYS A 201 3.79 48.14 5.25
N ASN A 202 3.70 48.83 4.12
CA ASN A 202 3.21 48.20 2.85
C ASN A 202 3.99 48.65 1.63
N PHE A 203 5.15 49.28 1.82
CA PHE A 203 5.97 49.74 0.71
C PHE A 203 6.71 48.60 0.05
N ILE A 204 6.41 48.33 -1.22
CA ILE A 204 7.08 47.32 -2.02
C ILE A 204 7.58 47.93 -3.31
N LEU A 205 8.90 47.93 -3.48
CA LEU A 205 9.56 48.45 -4.67
C LEU A 205 9.92 47.32 -5.64
N GLY A 206 9.59 47.50 -6.90
CA GLY A 206 9.95 46.56 -7.97
C GLY A 206 8.81 45.71 -8.46
N LYS A 207 9.08 44.94 -9.49
CA LYS A 207 8.12 44.03 -10.14
C LYS A 207 8.30 42.56 -9.76
N LYS A 208 9.44 42.22 -9.21
CA LYS A 208 9.83 40.84 -8.86
C LYS A 208 10.50 40.82 -7.50
N ALA A 209 10.26 39.78 -6.76
CA ALA A 209 10.97 39.45 -5.53
C ALA A 209 11.73 38.13 -5.71
N LEU A 210 12.85 37.99 -5.01
CA LEU A 210 13.58 36.74 -4.97
C LEU A 210 13.08 35.92 -3.79
N ASP A 211 12.54 34.75 -4.10
CA ASP A 211 12.05 33.80 -3.10
C ASP A 211 12.95 32.56 -3.05
N TYR A 212 13.24 32.10 -1.84
CA TYR A 212 14.06 30.92 -1.54
C TYR A 212 13.28 29.78 -0.92
N GLN A 213 12.03 29.97 -0.53
CA GLN A 213 11.30 29.03 0.31
C GLN A 213 10.33 28.16 -0.47
N SER A 214 9.73 28.66 -1.55
CA SER A 214 8.64 28.00 -2.27
C SER A 214 9.10 27.12 -3.44
N LYS A 215 10.42 26.92 -3.61
CA LYS A 215 10.94 26.11 -4.71
C LYS A 215 11.96 25.06 -4.30
N MET A 216 11.76 23.85 -4.81
CA MET A 216 12.71 22.75 -4.67
C MET A 216 13.04 22.11 -6.01
N ALA A 217 14.09 21.30 -6.07
CA ALA A 217 14.42 20.50 -7.25
C ALA A 217 14.69 19.05 -6.88
N ILE A 218 14.31 18.18 -7.78
CA ILE A 218 14.65 16.78 -7.77
C ILE A 218 15.77 16.55 -8.73
N TYR A 219 16.86 15.99 -8.25
CA TYR A 219 18.05 15.71 -9.01
C TYR A 219 18.25 14.21 -9.13
N ILE A 220 18.21 13.67 -10.35
CA ILE A 220 18.46 12.27 -10.64
C ILE A 220 19.86 12.14 -11.25
N LYS A 221 20.77 11.44 -10.54
CA LYS A 221 22.19 11.37 -10.90
C LYS A 221 22.53 10.05 -11.60
N GLY A 222 23.25 10.16 -12.72
CA GLY A 222 24.02 9.05 -13.30
C GLY A 222 23.17 7.90 -13.84
N ILE A 223 22.04 8.21 -14.46
CA ILE A 223 21.20 7.22 -15.14
C ILE A 223 21.60 7.07 -16.62
N ASN A 224 21.29 5.91 -17.19
CA ASN A 224 21.48 5.65 -18.60
C ASN A 224 20.40 6.36 -19.42
N TYR A 225 20.70 6.65 -20.70
CA TYR A 225 19.79 7.37 -21.60
C TYR A 225 18.42 6.66 -21.75
N ASP A 226 18.40 5.34 -21.91
CA ASP A 226 17.15 4.55 -22.05
C ASP A 226 16.27 4.63 -20.78
N GLU A 227 16.89 4.78 -19.62
CA GLU A 227 16.17 4.99 -18.36
C GLU A 227 15.70 6.45 -18.22
N ALA A 228 16.53 7.41 -18.67
CA ALA A 228 16.23 8.83 -18.61
C ALA A 228 15.01 9.22 -19.45
N ILE A 229 14.84 8.64 -20.64
CA ILE A 229 13.70 8.88 -21.53
C ILE A 229 12.37 8.62 -20.83
N LYS A 230 12.31 7.66 -19.90
CA LYS A 230 11.08 7.35 -19.15
C LYS A 230 10.65 8.50 -18.22
N TYR A 231 11.59 9.36 -17.82
CA TYR A 231 11.34 10.52 -16.95
C TYR A 231 11.22 11.84 -17.71
N PHE A 232 11.35 11.84 -19.03
CA PHE A 232 11.12 13.03 -19.85
C PHE A 232 9.63 13.36 -19.96
N PRO A 233 9.25 14.61 -20.25
CA PRO A 233 7.88 14.98 -20.54
C PRO A 233 7.24 14.03 -21.58
N LYS A 234 6.05 13.49 -21.27
CA LYS A 234 5.38 12.41 -22.02
C LYS A 234 6.02 11.01 -21.89
N GLY A 235 7.04 10.83 -21.04
CA GLY A 235 7.60 9.52 -20.72
C GLY A 235 6.71 8.73 -19.74
N GLN A 236 6.82 7.41 -19.75
CA GLN A 236 5.98 6.50 -18.97
C GLN A 236 5.99 6.78 -17.45
N LYS A 237 7.11 7.28 -16.91
CA LYS A 237 7.30 7.55 -15.48
C LYS A 237 7.15 9.03 -15.10
N TYR A 238 7.04 9.94 -16.08
CA TYR A 238 7.00 11.38 -15.84
C TYR A 238 5.76 11.78 -15.03
N ASP A 239 4.58 11.37 -15.49
CA ASP A 239 3.32 11.73 -14.83
C ASP A 239 3.19 11.06 -13.47
N LYS A 240 3.65 9.81 -13.33
CA LYS A 240 3.71 9.12 -12.03
C LYS A 240 4.64 9.84 -11.06
N LEU A 241 5.81 10.30 -11.52
CA LEU A 241 6.74 11.08 -10.69
C LEU A 241 6.11 12.40 -10.25
N LYS A 242 5.49 13.12 -11.20
CA LYS A 242 4.80 14.38 -10.93
C LYS A 242 3.71 14.21 -9.88
N GLN A 243 2.82 13.24 -10.06
CA GLN A 243 1.74 12.93 -9.10
C GLN A 243 2.30 12.53 -7.72
N SER A 244 3.34 11.69 -7.70
CA SER A 244 3.99 11.29 -6.44
C SER A 244 4.57 12.49 -5.69
N VAL A 245 5.20 13.41 -6.39
CA VAL A 245 5.78 14.61 -5.78
C VAL A 245 4.70 15.54 -5.26
N ILE A 246 3.65 15.80 -6.03
CA ILE A 246 2.49 16.61 -5.61
C ILE A 246 1.87 16.02 -4.35
N PHE A 247 1.65 14.70 -4.31
CA PHE A 247 1.11 14.00 -3.15
C PHE A 247 2.00 14.13 -1.91
N LEU A 248 3.32 13.94 -2.08
CA LEU A 248 4.27 13.98 -0.96
C LEU A 248 4.50 15.39 -0.43
N THR A 249 4.37 16.42 -1.25
CA THR A 249 4.58 17.83 -0.89
C THR A 249 3.30 18.60 -0.63
N ASN A 250 2.13 17.96 -0.70
CA ASN A 250 0.82 18.60 -0.62
C ASN A 250 0.66 19.78 -1.60
N ASN A 251 1.39 19.77 -2.71
CA ASN A 251 1.40 20.85 -3.72
C ASN A 251 1.85 22.23 -3.17
N GLU A 252 2.70 22.24 -2.14
CA GLU A 252 3.16 23.50 -1.50
C GLU A 252 4.37 24.12 -2.23
N PHE A 253 5.10 23.35 -3.03
CA PHE A 253 6.37 23.79 -3.64
C PHE A 253 6.29 23.73 -5.16
N ALA A 254 6.88 24.72 -5.83
CA ALA A 254 7.24 24.61 -7.22
C ALA A 254 8.42 23.62 -7.36
N VAL A 255 8.36 22.73 -8.35
CA VAL A 255 9.35 21.66 -8.47
C VAL A 255 9.99 21.60 -9.86
N ASP A 256 11.31 21.65 -9.85
CA ASP A 256 12.13 21.42 -11.04
C ASP A 256 12.74 20.01 -11.00
N LEU A 257 12.89 19.40 -12.16
CA LEU A 257 13.52 18.09 -12.34
C LEU A 257 14.83 18.25 -13.11
N TYR A 258 15.91 17.84 -12.47
CA TYR A 258 17.24 17.76 -13.09
C TYR A 258 17.62 16.30 -13.27
N ILE A 259 18.01 15.93 -14.49
CA ILE A 259 18.42 14.56 -14.81
C ILE A 259 19.84 14.61 -15.36
N ASN A 260 20.77 14.00 -14.63
CA ASN A 260 22.13 13.83 -15.10
C ASN A 260 22.27 12.47 -15.80
N ILE A 261 22.49 12.52 -17.09
CA ILE A 261 22.52 11.37 -17.99
C ILE A 261 23.97 11.06 -18.36
N LYS A 262 24.37 9.81 -18.21
CA LYS A 262 25.65 9.35 -18.74
C LYS A 262 25.58 9.32 -20.26
N TYR A 263 26.64 9.80 -20.91
CA TYR A 263 26.74 9.75 -22.38
C TYR A 263 26.54 8.33 -22.89
N SER A 264 25.71 8.20 -23.90
CA SER A 264 25.51 6.98 -24.67
C SER A 264 25.48 7.30 -26.16
N PRO A 265 26.04 6.46 -27.06
CA PRO A 265 25.96 6.64 -28.50
C PRO A 265 24.53 6.83 -29.05
N LYS A 266 23.52 6.35 -28.30
CA LYS A 266 22.10 6.54 -28.62
C LYS A 266 21.64 8.00 -28.53
N MET A 267 22.39 8.87 -27.83
CA MET A 267 22.08 10.30 -27.70
C MET A 267 22.47 11.09 -28.97
N ASN A 268 23.19 10.48 -29.92
CA ASN A 268 23.50 11.14 -31.16
C ASN A 268 22.26 11.35 -32.00
N LEU A 269 22.06 12.56 -32.49
CA LEU A 269 20.95 12.88 -33.37
C LEU A 269 21.03 12.00 -34.63
N LYS A 270 19.96 11.27 -34.91
CA LYS A 270 19.77 10.51 -36.16
C LYS A 270 18.50 11.03 -36.81
N LEU A 271 18.59 11.45 -38.06
CA LEU A 271 17.43 11.86 -38.87
C LEU A 271 16.59 10.60 -39.17
N GLY A 272 15.27 10.71 -38.96
CA GLY A 272 14.34 9.62 -39.22
C GLY A 272 14.13 8.66 -38.04
N ASP A 273 14.73 8.91 -36.87
CA ASP A 273 14.49 8.12 -35.64
C ASP A 273 13.63 8.90 -34.65
N ASP A 274 12.34 8.61 -34.63
CA ASP A 274 11.37 9.28 -33.74
C ASP A 274 11.53 8.93 -32.25
N SER A 275 12.25 7.86 -31.95
CA SER A 275 12.39 7.38 -30.58
C SER A 275 13.46 8.14 -29.79
N HIS A 276 14.55 8.52 -30.42
CA HIS A 276 15.73 9.07 -29.76
C HIS A 276 16.12 10.51 -30.23
N SER A 277 15.55 11.00 -31.32
CA SER A 277 15.92 12.28 -31.93
C SER A 277 14.95 13.42 -31.69
N LYS A 278 14.44 13.53 -30.47
CA LYS A 278 13.51 14.62 -30.10
C LYS A 278 14.27 15.85 -29.66
N LEU A 279 13.98 16.98 -30.30
CA LEU A 279 14.58 18.28 -29.96
C LEU A 279 14.29 18.65 -28.50
N GLY A 280 15.34 19.07 -27.77
CA GLY A 280 15.22 19.41 -26.33
C GLY A 280 15.22 18.21 -25.37
N TYR A 281 15.29 16.98 -25.88
CA TYR A 281 15.20 15.75 -25.08
C TYR A 281 16.52 14.94 -25.07
N GLY A 282 17.66 15.62 -24.98
CA GLY A 282 18.95 14.96 -24.80
C GLY A 282 19.59 14.46 -26.08
N SER A 283 19.12 14.89 -27.26
CA SER A 283 19.83 14.65 -28.50
C SER A 283 21.06 15.56 -28.62
N ILE A 284 22.21 15.00 -28.99
CA ILE A 284 23.48 15.71 -29.10
C ILE A 284 23.88 15.78 -30.52
N ILE A 285 24.26 17.00 -30.96
CA ILE A 285 24.87 17.29 -32.27
C ILE A 285 26.30 17.69 -32.02
N GLY A 286 27.28 17.05 -32.69
CA GLY A 286 28.68 17.40 -32.57
C GLY A 286 29.61 16.22 -32.23
N LYS A 287 30.93 16.51 -32.13
CA LYS A 287 32.01 15.51 -31.96
C LYS A 287 32.41 15.28 -30.49
N ASP A 288 32.17 16.23 -29.59
CA ASP A 288 32.55 16.12 -28.19
C ASP A 288 31.52 15.34 -27.40
N LYS A 289 31.81 14.07 -27.18
CA LYS A 289 30.87 13.07 -26.67
C LYS A 289 31.36 12.38 -25.40
N LYS A 290 31.97 13.14 -24.49
CA LYS A 290 32.52 12.59 -23.25
C LYS A 290 31.80 13.19 -22.02
N GLY A 291 31.49 12.34 -21.05
CA GLY A 291 31.01 12.78 -19.76
C GLY A 291 29.50 12.53 -19.50
N SER A 292 28.91 13.45 -18.79
CA SER A 292 27.49 13.42 -18.43
C SER A 292 26.80 14.73 -18.81
N TYR A 293 25.55 14.65 -19.16
CA TYR A 293 24.73 15.78 -19.58
C TYR A 293 23.61 16.03 -18.58
N LEU A 294 23.41 17.28 -18.21
CA LEU A 294 22.36 17.70 -17.31
C LEU A 294 21.16 18.19 -18.11
N MET A 295 20.02 17.54 -17.94
CA MET A 295 18.74 17.94 -18.52
C MET A 295 17.87 18.59 -17.44
N PHE A 296 17.14 19.62 -17.84
CA PHE A 296 16.27 20.39 -16.98
C PHE A 296 14.84 20.34 -17.48
N PHE A 297 13.91 20.04 -16.60
CA PHE A 297 12.48 20.08 -16.84
C PHE A 297 11.74 20.71 -15.67
N ARG A 298 10.73 21.51 -15.95
CA ARG A 298 9.83 22.00 -14.92
C ARG A 298 8.71 20.99 -14.71
N LEU A 299 8.59 20.44 -13.51
CA LEU A 299 7.52 19.49 -13.19
C LEU A 299 6.18 20.22 -12.96
N TYR A 300 6.20 21.26 -12.14
CA TYR A 300 5.07 22.18 -11.94
C TYR A 300 5.55 23.45 -11.23
N SER A 301 4.74 24.50 -11.34
CA SER A 301 5.04 25.85 -10.81
C SER A 301 3.88 26.32 -9.94
#